data_41587216e227d045e8d710161434ab23
#
_entry.id   41587216e227d045e8d710161434ab23
#
_cell.length_a   1.000
_cell.length_b   1.000
_cell.length_c   1.000
_cell.angle_alpha   90.00
_cell.angle_beta   90.00
_cell.angle_gamma   90.00
#
_symmetry.space_group_name_H-M   'P 1'
#
loop_
_entity.id
_entity.type
_entity.pdbx_description
1 polymer ?
#
loop_
_entity_poly.entity_id
_entity_poly.type
_entity_poly.pdbx_seq_one_letter_code
_entity_poly.pdbx_strand_id
1 'polypeptide(L)'
;MEAPELCVSAIVIDDERLLLVRRGRGRAQGDWAVPGGRVQAGEMLAEAVVRELVEETGIEGVCGNLVGVLELLDDEGGPHQVILGYLVTLMEAVEPVAGDDAAEARWVPLGDVAELRLAPGLAEFLHDHGVIATIT
;
A
#
# COMPACT_ATOMS: atom_id res chain seq x y z
N MET A 1 -6.14 25.27 -9.83
CA MET A 1 -5.75 23.85 -10.06
C MET A 1 -4.85 23.39 -8.95
N GLU A 2 -5.20 22.31 -8.31
CA GLU A 2 -4.40 21.75 -7.24
C GLU A 2 -3.30 20.85 -7.78
N ALA A 3 -2.16 20.84 -7.08
CA ALA A 3 -1.08 19.93 -7.41
C ALA A 3 -1.48 18.50 -7.08
N PRO A 4 -0.89 17.50 -7.75
CA PRO A 4 -1.07 16.10 -7.39
C PRO A 4 -0.64 15.84 -5.95
N GLU A 5 -1.31 14.91 -5.28
CA GLU A 5 -0.90 14.46 -3.96
C GLU A 5 0.22 13.44 -4.12
N LEU A 6 1.30 13.64 -3.36
CA LEU A 6 2.40 12.70 -3.34
C LEU A 6 2.18 11.68 -2.23
N CYS A 7 2.12 10.42 -2.61
CA CYS A 7 1.88 9.30 -1.69
C CYS A 7 2.97 8.26 -1.83
N VAL A 8 3.08 7.43 -0.81
CA VAL A 8 3.96 6.25 -0.82
C VAL A 8 3.17 5.03 -0.40
N SER A 9 3.65 3.86 -0.79
CA SER A 9 3.10 2.59 -0.32
C SER A 9 4.24 1.62 0.00
N ALA A 10 3.95 0.69 0.91
CA ALA A 10 4.89 -0.33 1.34
C ALA A 10 4.48 -1.68 0.76
N ILE A 11 5.34 -2.30 -0.01
CA ILE A 11 5.13 -3.64 -0.55
C ILE A 11 5.96 -4.58 0.30
N VAL A 12 5.28 -5.31 1.18
CA VAL A 12 5.92 -6.18 2.17
C VAL A 12 5.51 -7.62 1.87
N ILE A 13 6.49 -8.41 1.46
CA ILE A 13 6.28 -9.82 1.12
C ILE A 13 7.09 -10.66 2.11
N ASP A 14 6.44 -11.58 2.77
CA ASP A 14 7.07 -12.50 3.70
C ASP A 14 6.41 -13.87 3.58
N ASP A 15 7.20 -14.92 3.42
CA ASP A 15 6.72 -16.30 3.31
C ASP A 15 5.62 -16.43 2.24
N GLU A 16 5.86 -15.84 1.07
CA GLU A 16 4.96 -15.84 -0.10
C GLU A 16 3.59 -15.23 0.19
N ARG A 17 3.53 -14.28 1.13
CA ARG A 17 2.33 -13.54 1.47
C ARG A 17 2.60 -12.04 1.37
N LEU A 18 1.58 -11.30 0.97
CA LEU A 18 1.61 -9.84 0.87
C LEU A 18 0.84 -9.24 2.03
N LEU A 19 1.42 -8.21 2.65
CA LEU A 19 0.73 -7.48 3.72
C LEU A 19 -0.29 -6.53 3.10
N LEU A 20 -1.56 -6.68 3.49
CA LEU A 20 -2.65 -5.84 3.02
C LEU A 20 -3.45 -5.28 4.19
N VAL A 21 -4.02 -4.11 3.97
CA VAL A 21 -4.96 -3.47 4.89
C VAL A 21 -6.28 -3.23 4.18
N ARG A 22 -7.39 -3.39 4.91
CA ARG A 22 -8.72 -3.06 4.39
C ARG A 22 -9.10 -1.69 4.90
N ARG A 23 -9.48 -0.81 3.99
CA ARG A 23 -9.82 0.57 4.34
C ARG A 23 -11.08 0.61 5.17
N GLY A 24 -11.01 1.28 6.32
CA GLY A 24 -12.11 1.37 7.27
C GLY A 24 -13.06 2.52 7.00
N ARG A 25 -12.60 3.55 6.29
CA ARG A 25 -13.42 4.74 5.99
C ARG A 25 -12.83 5.52 4.83
N GLY A 26 -13.58 6.52 4.36
CA GLY A 26 -13.16 7.39 3.28
C GLY A 26 -13.36 6.76 1.91
N ARG A 27 -12.59 7.25 0.95
CA ARG A 27 -12.65 6.75 -0.43
C ARG A 27 -12.24 5.29 -0.48
N ALA A 28 -12.97 4.50 -1.27
CA ALA A 28 -12.74 3.08 -1.44
C ALA A 28 -12.82 2.30 -0.11
N GLN A 29 -13.72 2.73 0.80
CA GLN A 29 -13.98 2.01 2.03
C GLN A 29 -14.30 0.54 1.74
N GLY A 30 -13.66 -0.35 2.48
CA GLY A 30 -13.82 -1.79 2.31
C GLY A 30 -12.89 -2.41 1.28
N ASP A 31 -12.17 -1.60 0.49
CA ASP A 31 -11.18 -2.11 -0.46
C ASP A 31 -9.89 -2.45 0.27
N TRP A 32 -9.21 -3.48 -0.24
CA TRP A 32 -7.91 -3.88 0.25
C TRP A 32 -6.80 -3.15 -0.50
N ALA A 33 -5.79 -2.73 0.22
CA ALA A 33 -4.65 -2.02 -0.33
C ALA A 33 -3.36 -2.39 0.41
N VAL A 34 -2.21 -2.12 -0.21
CA VAL A 34 -0.95 -2.15 0.53
C VAL A 34 -0.92 -0.95 1.47
N PRO A 35 -0.23 -1.06 2.62
CA PRO A 35 -0.10 0.08 3.54
C PRO A 35 0.52 1.28 2.85
N GLY A 36 0.05 2.48 3.15
CA GLY A 36 0.58 3.69 2.55
C GLY A 36 -0.24 4.91 2.89
N GLY A 37 0.21 6.06 2.42
CA GLY A 37 -0.45 7.32 2.63
C GLY A 37 0.37 8.49 2.10
N ARG A 38 -0.04 9.69 2.48
CA ARG A 38 0.61 10.92 2.00
C ARG A 38 1.97 11.14 2.64
N VAL A 39 2.89 11.67 1.84
CA VAL A 39 4.17 12.17 2.34
C VAL A 39 3.92 13.50 3.03
N GLN A 40 4.47 13.64 4.22
CA GLN A 40 4.35 14.89 4.99
C GLN A 40 5.44 15.87 4.58
N ALA A 41 5.17 17.17 4.71
CA ALA A 41 6.15 18.20 4.38
C ALA A 41 7.43 17.98 5.19
N GLY A 42 8.57 18.02 4.50
CA GLY A 42 9.88 17.83 5.14
C GLY A 42 10.26 16.39 5.40
N GLU A 43 9.40 15.44 5.06
CA GLU A 43 9.66 14.01 5.27
C GLU A 43 10.28 13.41 4.00
N MET A 44 11.31 12.59 4.18
CA MET A 44 11.87 11.83 3.06
C MET A 44 10.90 10.70 2.68
N LEU A 45 10.92 10.28 1.41
CA LEU A 45 10.02 9.22 0.93
C LEU A 45 10.18 7.93 1.75
N ALA A 46 11.41 7.51 2.01
CA ALA A 46 11.67 6.31 2.80
C ALA A 46 11.14 6.41 4.23
N GLU A 47 11.22 7.61 4.83
CA GLU A 47 10.67 7.85 6.16
C GLU A 47 9.15 7.73 6.15
N ALA A 48 8.50 8.25 5.11
CA ALA A 48 7.05 8.17 4.96
C ALA A 48 6.59 6.72 4.86
N VAL A 49 7.30 5.90 4.09
CA VAL A 49 6.97 4.48 3.92
C VAL A 49 7.00 3.76 5.27
N VAL A 50 8.07 3.96 6.03
CA VAL A 50 8.26 3.31 7.34
C VAL A 50 7.20 3.79 8.33
N ARG A 51 6.92 5.09 8.36
CA ARG A 51 5.92 5.68 9.24
C ARG A 51 4.53 5.14 8.96
N GLU A 52 4.11 5.14 7.68
CA GLU A 52 2.79 4.66 7.30
C GLU A 52 2.60 3.17 7.63
N LEU A 53 3.65 2.38 7.42
CA LEU A 53 3.60 0.96 7.74
C LEU A 53 3.33 0.73 9.23
N VAL A 54 4.03 1.47 10.10
CA VAL A 54 3.82 1.38 11.55
C VAL A 54 2.43 1.87 11.94
N GLU A 55 1.99 3.00 11.39
CA GLU A 55 0.69 3.58 11.73
C GLU A 55 -0.47 2.65 11.37
N GLU A 56 -0.39 1.97 10.23
CA GLU A 56 -1.50 1.15 9.75
C GLU A 56 -1.44 -0.31 10.20
N THR A 57 -0.27 -0.84 10.49
CA THR A 57 -0.12 -2.27 10.78
C THR A 57 0.68 -2.60 12.05
N GLY A 58 1.33 -1.62 12.65
CA GLY A 58 2.23 -1.84 13.78
C GLY A 58 3.55 -2.53 13.43
N ILE A 59 3.80 -2.76 12.15
CA ILE A 59 4.98 -3.51 11.70
C ILE A 59 6.12 -2.53 11.40
N GLU A 60 7.33 -2.88 11.87
CA GLU A 60 8.54 -2.14 11.55
C GLU A 60 9.29 -2.81 10.40
N GLY A 61 9.80 -1.99 9.48
CA GLY A 61 10.53 -2.49 8.34
C GLY A 61 11.57 -1.50 7.86
N VAL A 62 12.42 -1.96 6.95
CA VAL A 62 13.44 -1.14 6.31
C VAL A 62 13.03 -0.91 4.86
N CYS A 63 12.94 0.36 4.46
CA CYS A 63 12.56 0.73 3.11
C CYS A 63 13.69 0.39 2.14
N GLY A 64 13.37 -0.38 1.11
CA GLY A 64 14.31 -0.79 0.07
C GLY A 64 14.05 -0.06 -1.25
N ASN A 65 14.14 -0.81 -2.34
CA ASN A 65 14.07 -0.24 -3.68
C ASN A 65 12.66 0.17 -4.09
N LEU A 66 12.59 1.18 -4.95
CA LEU A 66 11.34 1.54 -5.61
C LEU A 66 10.90 0.40 -6.52
N VAL A 67 9.66 -0.06 -6.34
CA VAL A 67 9.06 -1.07 -7.21
C VAL A 67 8.48 -0.40 -8.45
N GLY A 68 7.76 0.70 -8.26
CA GLY A 68 7.16 1.43 -9.36
C GLY A 68 6.32 2.60 -8.88
N VAL A 69 5.70 3.28 -9.84
CA VAL A 69 4.85 4.43 -9.60
C VAL A 69 3.44 4.12 -10.12
N LEU A 70 2.45 4.38 -9.30
CA LEU A 70 1.04 4.27 -9.68
C LEU A 70 0.42 5.65 -9.65
N GLU A 71 -0.09 6.09 -10.79
CA GLU A 71 -0.76 7.38 -10.89
C GLU A 71 -2.26 7.17 -11.01
N LEU A 72 -3.02 7.86 -10.18
CA LEU A 72 -4.48 7.76 -10.18
C LEU A 72 -5.10 9.13 -10.40
N LEU A 73 -5.96 9.21 -11.42
CA LEU A 73 -6.79 10.38 -11.67
C LEU A 73 -8.23 10.00 -11.35
N ASP A 74 -8.88 10.83 -10.56
CA ASP A 74 -10.30 10.63 -10.26
C ASP A 74 -11.13 11.55 -11.15
N ASP A 75 -11.84 10.96 -12.11
CA ASP A 75 -12.68 11.69 -13.08
C ASP A 75 -13.86 12.39 -12.42
N GLU A 76 -14.20 12.03 -11.19
CA GLU A 76 -15.33 12.61 -10.47
C GLU A 76 -14.91 13.72 -9.49
N GLY A 77 -13.78 14.36 -9.75
CA GLY A 77 -13.32 15.50 -8.96
C GLY A 77 -12.55 15.15 -7.71
N GLY A 78 -12.15 13.89 -7.57
CA GLY A 78 -11.28 13.48 -6.47
C GLY A 78 -9.83 13.83 -6.73
N PRO A 79 -8.93 13.41 -5.84
CA PRO A 79 -7.53 13.81 -5.93
C PRO A 79 -6.81 13.14 -7.10
N HIS A 80 -5.85 13.88 -7.65
CA HIS A 80 -4.83 13.32 -8.53
C HIS A 80 -3.69 12.83 -7.63
N GLN A 81 -3.43 11.53 -7.63
CA GLN A 81 -2.44 10.94 -6.74
C GLN A 81 -1.29 10.33 -7.52
N VAL A 82 -0.07 10.56 -7.02
CA VAL A 82 1.14 9.91 -7.51
C VAL A 82 1.67 9.08 -6.35
N ILE A 83 1.64 7.76 -6.50
CA ILE A 83 1.96 6.82 -5.42
C ILE A 83 3.24 6.06 -5.77
N LEU A 84 4.27 6.23 -4.96
CA LEU A 84 5.53 5.50 -5.13
C LEU A 84 5.51 4.27 -4.23
N GLY A 85 5.59 3.09 -4.84
CA GLY A 85 5.60 1.82 -4.12
C GLY A 85 7.01 1.33 -3.88
N TYR A 86 7.36 1.10 -2.62
CA TYR A 86 8.69 0.63 -2.21
C TYR A 86 8.62 -0.76 -1.62
N LEU A 87 9.62 -1.57 -1.96
CA LEU A 87 9.79 -2.85 -1.32
C LEU A 87 10.31 -2.63 0.10
N VAL A 88 9.70 -3.31 1.07
CA VAL A 88 10.09 -3.18 2.48
C VAL A 88 10.48 -4.54 3.03
N THR A 89 11.61 -4.59 3.73
CA THR A 89 12.09 -5.79 4.41
C THR A 89 11.73 -5.71 5.88
N LEU A 90 11.16 -6.79 6.43
CA LEU A 90 10.77 -6.83 7.83
C LEU A 90 11.98 -6.84 8.75
N MET A 91 11.86 -6.17 9.88
CA MET A 91 12.83 -6.27 10.99
C MET A 91 12.67 -7.61 11.70
N GLU A 92 11.42 -8.05 11.85
CA GLU A 92 11.09 -9.36 12.42
C GLU A 92 9.72 -9.80 11.92
N ALA A 93 9.48 -11.11 11.91
CA ALA A 93 8.20 -11.67 11.49
C ALA A 93 7.17 -11.49 12.62
N VAL A 94 6.15 -10.68 12.38
CA VAL A 94 5.09 -10.40 13.36
C VAL A 94 3.73 -10.38 12.67
N GLU A 95 2.69 -10.57 13.47
CA GLU A 95 1.33 -10.39 12.97
C GLU A 95 0.96 -8.90 12.98
N PRO A 96 0.29 -8.42 11.93
CA PRO A 96 -0.13 -7.03 11.89
C PRO A 96 -1.31 -6.76 12.83
N VAL A 97 -1.38 -5.52 13.30
CA VAL A 97 -2.50 -5.02 14.10
C VAL A 97 -3.02 -3.77 13.39
N ALA A 98 -4.27 -3.80 12.95
CA ALA A 98 -4.87 -2.68 12.25
C ALA A 98 -4.84 -1.42 13.11
N GLY A 99 -4.33 -0.33 12.53
CA GLY A 99 -4.27 0.96 13.19
C GLY A 99 -4.83 2.06 12.30
N ASP A 100 -4.89 3.29 12.82
CA ASP A 100 -5.42 4.45 12.13
C ASP A 100 -6.78 4.15 11.49
N ASP A 101 -6.89 4.33 10.18
CA ASP A 101 -8.13 4.19 9.43
C ASP A 101 -8.35 2.79 8.86
N ALA A 102 -7.49 1.84 9.22
CA ALA A 102 -7.61 0.46 8.73
C ALA A 102 -8.67 -0.30 9.52
N ALA A 103 -9.58 -0.96 8.82
CA ALA A 103 -10.56 -1.85 9.45
C ALA A 103 -9.94 -3.19 9.79
N GLU A 104 -8.96 -3.62 9.01
CA GLU A 104 -8.31 -4.92 9.15
C GLU A 104 -6.92 -4.85 8.52
N ALA A 105 -5.98 -5.63 9.04
CA ALA A 105 -4.65 -5.80 8.46
C ALA A 105 -4.28 -7.28 8.54
N ARG A 106 -3.78 -7.85 7.45
CA ARG A 106 -3.40 -9.26 7.45
C ARG A 106 -2.43 -9.62 6.33
N TRP A 107 -1.77 -10.75 6.53
CA TRP A 107 -0.97 -11.38 5.50
C TRP A 107 -1.88 -12.19 4.57
N VAL A 108 -1.77 -11.94 3.26
CA VAL A 108 -2.59 -12.63 2.25
C VAL A 108 -1.66 -13.41 1.33
N PRO A 109 -1.87 -14.73 1.16
CA PRO A 109 -1.06 -15.49 0.20
C PRO A 109 -1.07 -14.83 -1.18
N LEU A 110 0.08 -14.77 -1.82
CA LEU A 110 0.21 -14.08 -3.12
C LEU A 110 -0.80 -14.58 -4.15
N GLY A 111 -1.10 -15.88 -4.14
CA GLY A 111 -2.07 -16.46 -5.06
C GLY A 111 -3.52 -16.04 -4.81
N ASP A 112 -3.82 -15.52 -3.63
CA ASP A 112 -5.18 -15.12 -3.25
C ASP A 112 -5.42 -13.61 -3.39
N VAL A 113 -4.36 -12.83 -3.62
CA VAL A 113 -4.47 -11.36 -3.64
C VAL A 113 -5.45 -10.87 -4.68
N ALA A 114 -5.40 -11.43 -5.90
CA ALA A 114 -6.27 -10.99 -7.00
C ALA A 114 -7.74 -11.33 -6.77
N GLU A 115 -8.05 -12.19 -5.81
CA GLU A 115 -9.44 -12.55 -5.48
C GLU A 115 -10.11 -11.52 -4.59
N LEU A 116 -9.34 -10.62 -3.98
CA LEU A 116 -9.86 -9.60 -3.10
C LEU A 116 -10.34 -8.37 -3.88
N ARG A 117 -11.23 -7.60 -3.26
CA ARG A 117 -11.61 -6.32 -3.82
C ARG A 117 -10.49 -5.32 -3.51
N LEU A 118 -9.62 -5.12 -4.50
CA LEU A 118 -8.45 -4.27 -4.34
C LEU A 118 -8.76 -2.81 -4.69
N ALA A 119 -8.04 -1.90 -4.06
CA ALA A 119 -8.12 -0.48 -4.37
C ALA A 119 -7.83 -0.23 -5.87
N PRO A 120 -8.38 0.86 -6.45
CA PRO A 120 -8.24 1.13 -7.88
C PRO A 120 -6.78 1.11 -8.35
N GLY A 121 -6.53 0.40 -9.44
CA GLY A 121 -5.20 0.30 -10.07
C GLY A 121 -4.21 -0.63 -9.39
N LEU A 122 -4.52 -1.13 -8.21
CA LEU A 122 -3.55 -1.93 -7.45
C LEU A 122 -3.29 -3.29 -8.07
N ALA A 123 -4.32 -3.99 -8.56
CA ALA A 123 -4.15 -5.31 -9.17
C ALA A 123 -3.19 -5.23 -10.37
N GLU A 124 -3.42 -4.26 -11.26
CA GLU A 124 -2.60 -4.06 -12.44
C GLU A 124 -1.18 -3.69 -12.06
N PHE A 125 -1.02 -2.81 -11.06
CA PHE A 125 0.30 -2.41 -10.57
C PHE A 125 1.08 -3.62 -10.04
N LEU A 126 0.46 -4.43 -9.19
CA LEU A 126 1.11 -5.60 -8.61
C LEU A 126 1.48 -6.62 -9.69
N HIS A 127 0.59 -6.82 -10.65
CA HIS A 127 0.86 -7.74 -11.76
C HIS A 127 1.99 -7.21 -12.66
N ASP A 128 1.92 -5.95 -13.06
CA ASP A 128 2.88 -5.34 -13.98
C ASP A 128 4.30 -5.32 -13.41
N HIS A 129 4.42 -5.27 -12.09
CA HIS A 129 5.72 -5.26 -11.42
C HIS A 129 6.11 -6.61 -10.83
N GLY A 130 5.41 -7.68 -11.22
CA GLY A 130 5.80 -9.04 -10.88
C GLY A 130 5.53 -9.46 -9.44
N VAL A 131 4.70 -8.72 -8.70
CA VAL A 131 4.35 -9.08 -7.32
C VAL A 131 3.35 -10.23 -7.30
N ILE A 132 2.36 -10.18 -8.19
CA ILE A 132 1.39 -11.26 -8.35
C ILE A 132 1.46 -11.80 -9.78
N ALA A 133 1.14 -13.08 -9.95
CA ALA A 133 1.27 -13.76 -11.25
C ALA A 133 0.03 -13.60 -12.13
N THR A 134 -1.14 -13.43 -11.54
CA THR A 134 -2.41 -13.40 -12.30
C THR A 134 -3.30 -12.26 -11.83
N ILE A 135 -4.13 -11.77 -12.79
CA ILE A 135 -5.24 -10.87 -12.50
C ILE A 135 -6.50 -11.61 -12.91
N THR A 136 -7.51 -11.61 -12.07
CA THR A 136 -8.80 -12.22 -12.40
C THR A 136 -9.91 -11.20 -12.51
#